data_b1edbb3636934432d13c24d97eb2fb0a
#
_entry.id   b1edbb3636934432d13c24d97eb2fb0a
#
_cell.length_a   1.000
_cell.length_b   1.000
_cell.length_c   1.000
_cell.angle_alpha   90.00
_cell.angle_beta   90.00
_cell.angle_gamma   90.00
#
_symmetry.space_group_name_H-M   'P 1'
#
loop_
_entity.id
_entity.type
_entity.pdbx_description
1 polymer ?
#
loop_
_entity_poly.entity_id
_entity_poly.type
_entity_poly.pdbx_seq_one_letter_code
_entity_poly.pdbx_strand_id
1 'polypeptide(L)'
;MTENALRDDDLAADRSKMMISETDVAVEIKNMNKWYGDFHVLRDINLKVMRGERIVICGPSGSGKSTMIRCINRLEEHQAGNIIVDGNELTDDLKKIDEIRREVGMCFQHFNLFPHLTILENCTLAPIWVRKMPKKEAEEIAMHYLERVKIPEQALKYPGQLSGGQQQRVAIARSLCMNPKIMLFDEPTSALDPEMIKEVLDVMVGLAEEGMTMLCVTHEMGFARKVANRVIFMDAGQIVEQNEPEPFFTNPQHERTKLFLSQILHH
;
A
#
# COMPACT_ATOMS: atom_id res chain seq x y z
N MET A 1 1.38 -13.68 -37.08
CA MET A 1 1.24 -14.83 -36.16
C MET A 1 2.24 -14.63 -35.07
N THR A 2 1.78 -14.19 -33.93
CA THR A 2 2.12 -14.70 -32.59
C THR A 2 1.15 -14.01 -31.63
N GLU A 3 0.10 -14.74 -31.32
CA GLU A 3 -0.74 -14.54 -30.16
C GLU A 3 0.13 -14.69 -28.90
N ASN A 4 0.34 -13.61 -28.21
CA ASN A 4 0.71 -13.62 -26.79
C ASN A 4 0.12 -12.35 -26.15
N ALA A 5 -1.16 -12.14 -26.34
CA ALA A 5 -1.96 -11.41 -25.37
C ALA A 5 -2.15 -12.38 -24.18
N LEU A 6 -1.46 -12.11 -23.08
CA LEU A 6 -1.72 -12.77 -21.82
C LEU A 6 -3.21 -12.63 -21.54
N ARG A 7 -3.94 -13.72 -21.54
CA ARG A 7 -5.39 -13.72 -21.28
C ARG A 7 -5.59 -13.31 -19.84
N ASP A 8 -6.54 -12.39 -19.59
CA ASP A 8 -6.96 -11.93 -18.27
C ASP A 8 -7.20 -13.08 -17.26
N ASP A 9 -7.65 -14.23 -17.77
CA ASP A 9 -7.88 -15.44 -16.98
C ASP A 9 -6.59 -16.04 -16.38
N ASP A 10 -5.43 -15.91 -17.02
CA ASP A 10 -4.17 -16.46 -16.53
C ASP A 10 -3.55 -15.56 -15.44
N LEU A 11 -3.72 -14.25 -15.54
CA LEU A 11 -3.26 -13.29 -14.52
C LEU A 11 -4.17 -13.28 -13.29
N ALA A 12 -5.49 -13.44 -13.47
CA ALA A 12 -6.46 -13.50 -12.39
C ALA A 12 -6.46 -14.87 -11.68
N ALA A 13 -6.35 -15.97 -12.44
CA ALA A 13 -6.40 -17.34 -11.90
C ALA A 13 -5.19 -17.69 -11.03
N ASP A 14 -4.02 -17.09 -11.27
CA ASP A 14 -2.81 -17.33 -10.47
C ASP A 14 -2.83 -16.55 -9.16
N ARG A 15 -3.54 -15.42 -9.11
CA ARG A 15 -3.66 -14.57 -7.91
C ARG A 15 -4.85 -14.90 -7.00
N SER A 16 -5.95 -15.41 -7.55
CA SER A 16 -7.18 -15.74 -6.80
C SER A 16 -7.02 -16.91 -5.82
N LYS A 17 -5.92 -17.65 -5.90
CA LYS A 17 -5.57 -18.77 -5.02
C LYS A 17 -4.44 -18.47 -4.05
N MET A 18 -3.94 -17.24 -3.96
CA MET A 18 -2.91 -16.90 -2.98
C MET A 18 -3.51 -16.84 -1.57
N MET A 19 -3.63 -18.01 -0.96
CA MET A 19 -3.63 -18.13 0.49
C MET A 19 -2.35 -17.47 1.02
N ILE A 20 -2.40 -16.92 2.23
CA ILE A 20 -1.21 -16.40 2.91
C ILE A 20 -0.16 -17.50 2.90
N SER A 21 1.01 -17.21 2.36
CA SER A 21 2.10 -18.18 2.37
C SER A 21 2.60 -18.38 3.79
N GLU A 22 2.79 -19.61 4.21
CA GLU A 22 3.36 -19.91 5.53
C GLU A 22 4.90 -19.74 5.56
N THR A 23 5.54 -19.73 4.42
CA THR A 23 7.02 -19.74 4.30
C THR A 23 7.59 -18.56 3.54
N ASP A 24 6.85 -17.94 2.63
CA ASP A 24 7.33 -16.83 1.79
C ASP A 24 7.13 -15.49 2.49
N VAL A 25 8.22 -14.87 2.89
CA VAL A 25 8.26 -13.59 3.58
C VAL A 25 8.36 -12.46 2.58
N ALA A 26 7.33 -11.63 2.51
CA ALA A 26 7.30 -10.45 1.64
C ALA A 26 8.08 -9.27 2.21
N VAL A 27 7.96 -9.01 3.52
CA VAL A 27 8.71 -7.96 4.23
C VAL A 27 9.15 -8.46 5.60
N GLU A 28 10.39 -8.23 5.95
CA GLU A 28 10.91 -8.49 7.30
C GLU A 28 11.64 -7.24 7.82
N ILE A 29 11.22 -6.76 8.98
CA ILE A 29 11.83 -5.64 9.69
C ILE A 29 12.37 -6.17 11.01
N LYS A 30 13.67 -5.92 11.28
CA LYS A 30 14.38 -6.39 12.49
C LYS A 30 15.01 -5.21 13.22
N ASN A 31 14.56 -4.96 14.44
CA ASN A 31 15.10 -3.95 15.37
C ASN A 31 15.27 -2.58 14.68
N MET A 32 14.33 -2.21 13.83
CA MET A 32 14.43 -0.98 13.06
C MET A 32 14.17 0.22 13.95
N ASN A 33 15.09 1.19 13.90
CA ASN A 33 15.03 2.45 14.61
C ASN A 33 15.20 3.61 13.64
N LYS A 34 14.41 4.68 13.84
CA LYS A 34 14.41 5.87 13.02
C LYS A 34 14.44 7.13 13.87
N TRP A 35 15.33 8.06 13.53
CA TRP A 35 15.40 9.39 14.14
C TRP A 35 15.21 10.48 13.09
N TYR A 36 14.62 11.60 13.51
CA TYR A 36 14.68 12.89 12.84
C TYR A 36 15.48 13.85 13.74
N GLY A 37 16.76 14.07 13.43
CA GLY A 37 17.69 14.71 14.36
C GLY A 37 17.75 13.92 15.66
N ASP A 38 17.45 14.57 16.79
CA ASP A 38 17.46 13.92 18.11
C ASP A 38 16.13 13.22 18.46
N PHE A 39 15.10 13.42 17.64
CA PHE A 39 13.78 12.85 17.91
C PHE A 39 13.68 11.39 17.44
N HIS A 40 13.54 10.45 18.38
CA HIS A 40 13.42 9.04 18.13
C HIS A 40 11.96 8.67 17.74
N VAL A 41 11.71 8.59 16.45
CA VAL A 41 10.34 8.41 15.87
C VAL A 41 9.90 6.95 15.86
N LEU A 42 10.80 6.03 15.50
CA LEU A 42 10.50 4.59 15.51
C LEU A 42 11.50 3.86 16.40
N ARG A 43 10.99 3.00 17.27
CA ARG A 43 11.76 2.38 18.35
C ARG A 43 11.61 0.87 18.29
N ASP A 44 12.70 0.17 17.95
CA ASP A 44 12.81 -1.29 17.95
C ASP A 44 11.67 -1.98 17.22
N ILE A 45 11.32 -1.47 16.03
CA ILE A 45 10.26 -2.06 15.21
C ILE A 45 10.70 -3.42 14.71
N ASN A 46 9.88 -4.42 15.02
CA ASN A 46 10.01 -5.79 14.53
C ASN A 46 8.70 -6.20 13.88
N LEU A 47 8.74 -6.53 12.58
CA LEU A 47 7.57 -6.91 11.81
C LEU A 47 7.95 -7.92 10.73
N LYS A 48 7.16 -8.96 10.61
CA LYS A 48 7.25 -9.93 9.52
C LYS A 48 5.91 -9.98 8.81
N VAL A 49 5.93 -9.81 7.48
CA VAL A 49 4.76 -9.81 6.59
C VAL A 49 4.91 -10.97 5.62
N MET A 50 3.91 -11.83 5.59
CA MET A 50 3.91 -12.97 4.68
C MET A 50 3.34 -12.60 3.31
N ARG A 51 3.73 -13.33 2.27
CA ARG A 51 3.16 -13.15 0.93
C ARG A 51 1.64 -13.36 0.95
N GLY A 52 0.89 -12.43 0.36
CA GLY A 52 -0.57 -12.42 0.38
C GLY A 52 -1.19 -11.92 1.67
N GLU A 53 -0.39 -11.58 2.70
CA GLU A 53 -0.91 -11.03 3.95
C GLU A 53 -1.35 -9.57 3.79
N ARG A 54 -2.49 -9.25 4.38
CA ARG A 54 -3.07 -7.91 4.43
C ARG A 54 -3.01 -7.40 5.85
N ILE A 55 -2.14 -6.41 6.08
CA ILE A 55 -1.93 -5.80 7.38
C ILE A 55 -2.54 -4.41 7.39
N VAL A 56 -3.37 -4.13 8.38
CA VAL A 56 -3.85 -2.78 8.68
C VAL A 56 -3.11 -2.24 9.89
N ILE A 57 -2.60 -1.02 9.77
CA ILE A 57 -1.84 -0.31 10.80
C ILE A 57 -2.66 0.88 11.26
N CYS A 58 -3.01 0.91 12.54
CA CYS A 58 -3.77 1.99 13.15
C CYS A 58 -3.03 2.56 14.38
N GLY A 59 -3.53 3.68 14.89
CA GLY A 59 -2.95 4.37 16.05
C GLY A 59 -3.07 5.88 15.94
N PRO A 60 -2.77 6.64 17.00
CA PRO A 60 -2.89 8.10 17.02
C PRO A 60 -1.98 8.78 15.98
N SER A 61 -2.30 10.02 15.62
CA SER A 61 -1.44 10.84 14.78
C SER A 61 -0.07 11.03 15.44
N GLY A 62 0.99 10.99 14.64
CA GLY A 62 2.36 11.08 15.14
C GLY A 62 2.93 9.80 15.78
N SER A 63 2.21 8.68 15.78
CA SER A 63 2.72 7.41 16.32
C SER A 63 3.78 6.71 15.44
N GLY A 64 4.12 7.24 14.27
CA GLY A 64 5.16 6.72 13.39
C GLY A 64 4.67 5.79 12.27
N LYS A 65 3.36 5.58 12.09
CA LYS A 65 2.78 4.66 11.09
C LYS A 65 3.27 4.93 9.66
N SER A 66 3.08 6.16 9.17
CA SER A 66 3.51 6.57 7.83
C SER A 66 5.03 6.49 7.67
N THR A 67 5.79 6.87 8.69
CA THR A 67 7.24 6.76 8.68
C THR A 67 7.67 5.30 8.56
N MET A 68 7.03 4.39 9.29
CA MET A 68 7.35 2.96 9.25
C MET A 68 7.15 2.37 7.84
N ILE A 69 6.01 2.60 7.19
CA ILE A 69 5.78 2.06 5.86
C ILE A 69 6.67 2.71 4.80
N ARG A 70 7.01 4.00 4.95
CA ARG A 70 7.94 4.70 4.05
C ARG A 70 9.39 4.24 4.19
N CYS A 71 9.76 3.63 5.32
CA CYS A 71 11.06 2.98 5.44
C CYS A 71 11.17 1.72 4.59
N ILE A 72 10.07 0.99 4.32
CA ILE A 72 10.06 -0.25 3.55
C ILE A 72 10.55 -0.05 2.10
N ASN A 73 10.22 1.09 1.47
CA ASN A 73 10.64 1.43 0.11
C ASN A 73 11.74 2.50 0.07
N ARG A 74 12.36 2.78 1.22
CA ARG A 74 13.42 3.79 1.41
C ARG A 74 13.05 5.20 0.94
N LEU A 75 11.78 5.58 1.07
CA LEU A 75 11.40 7.00 1.03
C LEU A 75 11.83 7.72 2.30
N GLU A 76 11.90 6.97 3.41
CA GLU A 76 12.52 7.39 4.67
C GLU A 76 13.68 6.48 5.01
N GLU A 77 14.79 7.05 5.44
CA GLU A 77 15.96 6.28 5.87
C GLU A 77 15.86 5.93 7.35
N HIS A 78 16.01 4.65 7.69
CA HIS A 78 16.22 4.20 9.06
C HIS A 78 17.71 4.22 9.41
N GLN A 79 18.06 4.42 10.68
CA GLN A 79 19.45 4.54 11.10
C GLN A 79 19.98 3.29 11.81
N ALA A 80 19.11 2.39 12.29
CA ALA A 80 19.50 1.13 12.88
C ALA A 80 18.50 0.02 12.57
N GLY A 81 18.95 -1.22 12.62
CA GLY A 81 18.17 -2.41 12.26
C GLY A 81 18.25 -2.74 10.77
N ASN A 82 17.48 -3.74 10.35
CA ASN A 82 17.48 -4.23 8.99
C ASN A 82 16.06 -4.32 8.44
N ILE A 83 15.90 -4.02 7.15
CA ILE A 83 14.68 -4.23 6.39
C ILE A 83 15.00 -5.12 5.20
N ILE A 84 14.26 -6.20 5.03
CA ILE A 84 14.36 -7.13 3.91
C ILE A 84 13.02 -7.11 3.19
N VAL A 85 13.04 -6.87 1.87
CA VAL A 85 11.84 -6.81 1.03
C VAL A 85 12.02 -7.78 -0.12
N ASP A 86 11.12 -8.74 -0.25
CA ASP A 86 11.14 -9.78 -1.29
C ASP A 86 12.52 -10.46 -1.37
N GLY A 87 13.11 -10.79 -0.20
CA GLY A 87 14.43 -11.42 -0.06
C GLY A 87 15.62 -10.47 -0.26
N ASN A 88 15.40 -9.20 -0.63
CA ASN A 88 16.46 -8.21 -0.83
C ASN A 88 16.60 -7.32 0.40
N GLU A 89 17.81 -7.28 0.99
CA GLU A 89 18.11 -6.39 2.09
C GLU A 89 18.22 -4.94 1.60
N LEU A 90 17.51 -4.04 2.29
CA LEU A 90 17.50 -2.61 2.01
C LEU A 90 18.81 -1.99 2.55
N THR A 91 19.71 -1.63 1.65
CA THR A 91 21.01 -1.02 1.94
C THR A 91 21.09 0.38 1.30
N ASP A 92 22.27 1.02 1.39
CA ASP A 92 22.56 2.29 0.70
C ASP A 92 22.87 2.12 -0.80
N ASP A 93 22.87 0.89 -1.31
CA ASP A 93 23.09 0.61 -2.73
C ASP A 93 21.87 1.05 -3.54
N LEU A 94 22.06 2.09 -4.36
CA LEU A 94 21.01 2.66 -5.22
C LEU A 94 20.36 1.64 -6.14
N LYS A 95 21.12 0.65 -6.64
CA LYS A 95 20.59 -0.39 -7.52
C LYS A 95 19.60 -1.29 -6.78
N LYS A 96 19.93 -1.69 -5.55
CA LYS A 96 19.04 -2.49 -4.70
C LYS A 96 17.78 -1.71 -4.31
N ILE A 97 17.92 -0.41 -4.02
CA ILE A 97 16.78 0.46 -3.74
C ILE A 97 15.85 0.52 -4.95
N ASP A 98 16.40 0.69 -6.16
CA ASP A 98 15.60 0.72 -7.38
C ASP A 98 14.92 -0.61 -7.67
N GLU A 99 15.57 -1.74 -7.41
CA GLU A 99 14.97 -3.08 -7.51
C GLU A 99 13.78 -3.22 -6.55
N ILE A 100 13.94 -2.86 -5.29
CA ILE A 100 12.88 -2.89 -4.29
C ILE A 100 11.72 -1.97 -4.71
N ARG A 101 11.98 -0.74 -5.14
CA ARG A 101 10.96 0.21 -5.56
C ARG A 101 10.18 -0.22 -6.80
N ARG A 102 10.72 -1.11 -7.62
CA ARG A 102 9.98 -1.72 -8.75
C ARG A 102 8.92 -2.71 -8.28
N GLU A 103 9.18 -3.40 -7.17
CA GLU A 103 8.32 -4.46 -6.64
C GLU A 103 7.37 -3.96 -5.54
N VAL A 104 7.55 -2.72 -5.07
CA VAL A 104 6.74 -2.09 -4.01
C VAL A 104 6.00 -0.88 -4.55
N GLY A 105 4.70 -1.03 -4.76
CA GLY A 105 3.82 0.09 -5.07
C GLY A 105 3.47 0.91 -3.83
N MET A 106 3.29 2.21 -3.98
CA MET A 106 2.88 3.07 -2.88
C MET A 106 1.81 4.07 -3.30
N CYS A 107 0.75 4.13 -2.49
CA CYS A 107 -0.32 5.09 -2.60
C CYS A 107 -0.30 6.01 -1.39
N PHE A 108 -0.25 7.32 -1.62
CA PHE A 108 -0.09 8.36 -0.59
C PHE A 108 -1.45 8.97 -0.21
N GLN A 109 -1.46 9.65 0.92
CA GLN A 109 -2.57 10.47 1.39
C GLN A 109 -2.94 11.57 0.38
N HIS A 110 -1.94 12.26 -0.16
CA HIS A 110 -2.08 13.16 -1.30
C HIS A 110 -1.77 12.39 -2.57
N PHE A 111 -2.61 12.48 -3.57
CA PHE A 111 -2.60 11.65 -4.78
C PHE A 111 -1.26 11.65 -5.53
N ASN A 112 -0.49 12.74 -5.42
CA ASN A 112 0.84 12.93 -6.02
C ASN A 112 0.87 12.64 -7.53
N LEU A 113 -0.22 12.98 -8.23
CA LEU A 113 -0.28 12.89 -9.67
C LEU A 113 0.50 14.05 -10.29
N PHE A 114 1.11 13.80 -11.45
CA PHE A 114 1.78 14.83 -12.23
C PHE A 114 0.72 15.71 -12.91
N PRO A 115 0.56 16.99 -12.51
CA PRO A 115 -0.56 17.82 -12.97
C PRO A 115 -0.48 18.20 -14.46
N HIS A 116 0.69 18.13 -15.05
CA HIS A 116 0.97 18.45 -16.44
C HIS A 116 0.88 17.24 -17.39
N LEU A 117 0.61 16.06 -16.87
CA LEU A 117 0.40 14.84 -17.63
C LEU A 117 -1.08 14.43 -17.57
N THR A 118 -1.58 13.84 -18.64
CA THR A 118 -2.90 13.18 -18.65
C THR A 118 -2.92 12.01 -17.67
N ILE A 119 -4.10 11.50 -17.36
CA ILE A 119 -4.27 10.33 -16.49
C ILE A 119 -3.56 9.11 -17.09
N LEU A 120 -3.71 8.88 -18.39
CA LEU A 120 -3.02 7.80 -19.11
C LEU A 120 -1.50 7.96 -19.01
N GLU A 121 -0.97 9.16 -19.24
CA GLU A 121 0.47 9.44 -19.13
C GLU A 121 0.98 9.27 -17.70
N ASN A 122 0.19 9.65 -16.67
CA ASN A 122 0.52 9.36 -15.27
C ASN A 122 0.70 7.86 -15.02
N CYS A 123 -0.15 7.03 -15.61
CA CYS A 123 -0.10 5.57 -15.45
C CYS A 123 1.02 4.91 -16.28
N THR A 124 1.36 5.46 -17.44
CA THR A 124 2.33 4.84 -18.37
C THR A 124 3.77 5.27 -18.14
N LEU A 125 4.00 6.39 -17.46
CA LEU A 125 5.34 6.97 -17.29
C LEU A 125 6.33 5.98 -16.68
N ALA A 126 5.99 5.38 -15.53
CA ALA A 126 6.88 4.47 -14.82
C ALA A 126 7.10 3.15 -15.59
N PRO A 127 6.08 2.46 -16.12
CA PRO A 127 6.28 1.29 -17.00
C PRO A 127 7.24 1.56 -18.15
N ILE A 128 7.08 2.68 -18.86
CA ILE A 128 7.94 3.03 -20.00
C ILE A 128 9.38 3.32 -19.56
N TRP A 129 9.55 4.18 -18.54
CA TRP A 129 10.89 4.66 -18.18
C TRP A 129 11.66 3.70 -17.31
N VAL A 130 11.01 3.01 -16.37
CA VAL A 130 11.65 2.13 -15.38
C VAL A 130 11.73 0.69 -15.87
N ARG A 131 10.59 0.13 -16.40
CA ARG A 131 10.56 -1.24 -16.93
C ARG A 131 10.93 -1.34 -18.39
N LYS A 132 11.18 -0.20 -19.06
CA LYS A 132 11.51 -0.13 -20.50
C LYS A 132 10.44 -0.77 -21.39
N MET A 133 9.20 -0.73 -20.95
CA MET A 133 8.06 -1.29 -21.66
C MET A 133 7.75 -0.49 -22.94
N PRO A 134 7.39 -1.12 -24.04
CA PRO A 134 6.90 -0.42 -25.23
C PRO A 134 5.66 0.44 -24.90
N LYS A 135 5.57 1.63 -25.50
CA LYS A 135 4.49 2.59 -25.20
C LYS A 135 3.09 1.97 -25.36
N LYS A 136 2.87 1.22 -26.44
CA LYS A 136 1.57 0.60 -26.73
C LYS A 136 1.17 -0.39 -25.63
N GLU A 137 2.08 -1.25 -25.19
CA GLU A 137 1.87 -2.20 -24.11
C GLU A 137 1.60 -1.49 -22.77
N ALA A 138 2.34 -0.42 -22.46
CA ALA A 138 2.12 0.39 -21.27
C ALA A 138 0.73 1.06 -21.29
N GLU A 139 0.26 1.53 -22.44
CA GLU A 139 -1.08 2.12 -22.61
C GLU A 139 -2.18 1.06 -22.43
N GLU A 140 -2.02 -0.15 -22.96
CA GLU A 140 -2.95 -1.27 -22.78
C GLU A 140 -3.07 -1.65 -21.28
N ILE A 141 -1.95 -1.79 -20.58
CA ILE A 141 -1.91 -2.06 -19.14
C ILE A 141 -2.55 -0.91 -18.34
N ALA A 142 -2.25 0.33 -18.69
CA ALA A 142 -2.82 1.49 -18.03
C ALA A 142 -4.34 1.54 -18.19
N MET A 143 -4.85 1.30 -19.38
CA MET A 143 -6.30 1.25 -19.64
C MET A 143 -6.96 0.11 -18.86
N HIS A 144 -6.36 -1.08 -18.82
CA HIS A 144 -6.84 -2.19 -18.02
C HIS A 144 -7.00 -1.80 -16.53
N TYR A 145 -5.98 -1.17 -15.92
CA TYR A 145 -6.07 -0.75 -14.53
C TYR A 145 -7.02 0.45 -14.31
N LEU A 146 -7.17 1.35 -15.29
CA LEU A 146 -8.18 2.40 -15.22
C LEU A 146 -9.61 1.84 -15.28
N GLU A 147 -9.86 0.82 -16.09
CA GLU A 147 -11.13 0.08 -16.10
C GLU A 147 -11.38 -0.59 -14.75
N ARG A 148 -10.36 -1.21 -14.19
CA ARG A 148 -10.42 -1.89 -12.90
C ARG A 148 -10.76 -0.97 -11.73
N VAL A 149 -10.24 0.26 -11.75
CA VAL A 149 -10.60 1.30 -10.78
C VAL A 149 -11.82 2.12 -11.21
N LYS A 150 -12.53 1.70 -12.27
CA LYS A 150 -13.82 2.23 -12.76
C LYS A 150 -13.76 3.70 -13.20
N ILE A 151 -12.71 4.10 -13.91
CA ILE A 151 -12.55 5.46 -14.47
C ILE A 151 -11.83 5.48 -15.84
N PRO A 152 -12.06 4.52 -16.76
CA PRO A 152 -11.36 4.51 -18.06
C PRO A 152 -11.66 5.75 -18.91
N GLU A 153 -12.86 6.34 -18.78
CA GLU A 153 -13.29 7.54 -19.49
C GLU A 153 -12.50 8.79 -19.10
N GLN A 154 -11.74 8.74 -18.01
CA GLN A 154 -10.92 9.85 -17.54
C GLN A 154 -9.50 9.84 -18.15
N ALA A 155 -9.12 8.83 -18.93
CA ALA A 155 -7.75 8.58 -19.42
C ALA A 155 -7.07 9.79 -20.07
N LEU A 156 -7.80 10.56 -20.86
CA LEU A 156 -7.28 11.73 -21.59
C LEU A 156 -7.40 13.05 -20.84
N LYS A 157 -7.98 13.05 -19.64
CA LYS A 157 -8.09 14.24 -18.80
C LYS A 157 -6.82 14.47 -17.98
N TYR A 158 -6.72 15.66 -17.39
CA TYR A 158 -5.65 16.02 -16.46
C TYR A 158 -6.14 15.90 -15.00
N PRO A 159 -5.23 15.68 -14.03
CA PRO A 159 -5.61 15.50 -12.61
C PRO A 159 -6.55 16.58 -12.05
N GLY A 160 -6.32 17.86 -12.41
CA GLY A 160 -7.15 18.97 -11.95
C GLY A 160 -8.60 18.97 -12.43
N GLN A 161 -8.97 18.07 -13.36
CA GLN A 161 -10.32 17.90 -13.89
C GLN A 161 -11.08 16.77 -13.16
N LEU A 162 -10.41 16.06 -12.23
CA LEU A 162 -10.95 14.91 -11.51
C LEU A 162 -11.28 15.29 -10.06
N SER A 163 -12.31 14.63 -9.49
CA SER A 163 -12.57 14.67 -8.06
C SER A 163 -11.44 14.02 -7.24
N GLY A 164 -11.36 14.31 -5.95
CA GLY A 164 -10.36 13.70 -5.07
C GLY A 164 -10.40 12.16 -5.10
N GLY A 165 -11.59 11.57 -5.02
CA GLY A 165 -11.75 10.11 -5.10
C GLY A 165 -11.33 9.52 -6.44
N GLN A 166 -11.59 10.23 -7.55
CA GLN A 166 -11.09 9.83 -8.87
C GLN A 166 -9.57 9.92 -8.93
N GLN A 167 -8.96 11.01 -8.43
CA GLN A 167 -7.51 11.17 -8.39
C GLN A 167 -6.84 10.06 -7.56
N GLN A 168 -7.45 9.66 -6.43
CA GLN A 168 -6.95 8.58 -5.60
C GLN A 168 -7.02 7.23 -6.33
N ARG A 169 -8.10 6.95 -7.03
CA ARG A 169 -8.22 5.75 -7.85
C ARG A 169 -7.19 5.72 -8.98
N VAL A 170 -6.89 6.86 -9.59
CA VAL A 170 -5.77 6.98 -10.55
C VAL A 170 -4.42 6.68 -9.88
N ALA A 171 -4.18 7.19 -8.67
CA ALA A 171 -2.93 6.93 -7.94
C ALA A 171 -2.75 5.44 -7.63
N ILE A 172 -3.85 4.73 -7.31
CA ILE A 172 -3.86 3.26 -7.17
C ILE A 172 -3.54 2.59 -8.51
N ALA A 173 -4.26 2.94 -9.58
CA ALA A 173 -4.04 2.39 -10.92
C ALA A 173 -2.60 2.61 -11.39
N ARG A 174 -2.05 3.82 -11.21
CA ARG A 174 -0.66 4.15 -11.54
C ARG A 174 0.33 3.22 -10.83
N SER A 175 0.10 2.95 -9.55
CA SER A 175 0.96 2.05 -8.77
C SER A 175 0.86 0.60 -9.29
N LEU A 176 -0.35 0.15 -9.64
CA LEU A 176 -0.60 -1.19 -10.18
C LEU A 176 0.00 -1.41 -11.58
N CYS A 177 0.12 -0.35 -12.40
CA CYS A 177 0.76 -0.44 -13.72
C CYS A 177 2.23 -0.90 -13.66
N MET A 178 2.86 -0.79 -12.51
CA MET A 178 4.19 -1.35 -12.27
C MET A 178 4.17 -2.84 -11.93
N ASN A 179 3.00 -3.48 -11.86
CA ASN A 179 2.81 -4.88 -11.43
C ASN A 179 3.58 -5.19 -10.13
N PRO A 180 3.33 -4.45 -9.05
CA PRO A 180 4.07 -4.61 -7.80
C PRO A 180 3.67 -5.90 -7.09
N LYS A 181 4.62 -6.49 -6.32
CA LYS A 181 4.36 -7.63 -5.44
C LYS A 181 3.76 -7.24 -4.10
N ILE A 182 3.97 -5.98 -3.69
CA ILE A 182 3.54 -5.43 -2.40
C ILE A 182 2.95 -4.05 -2.63
N MET A 183 1.81 -3.76 -2.03
CA MET A 183 1.18 -2.43 -2.04
C MET A 183 1.22 -1.80 -0.65
N LEU A 184 1.74 -0.60 -0.58
CA LEU A 184 1.74 0.24 0.62
C LEU A 184 0.69 1.35 0.45
N PHE A 185 -0.19 1.50 1.42
CA PHE A 185 -1.21 2.56 1.45
C PHE A 185 -0.99 3.43 2.69
N ASP A 186 -0.72 4.71 2.47
CA ASP A 186 -0.50 5.70 3.52
C ASP A 186 -1.70 6.64 3.63
N GLU A 187 -2.66 6.28 4.48
CA GLU A 187 -3.91 7.01 4.71
C GLU A 187 -4.65 7.40 3.41
N PRO A 188 -4.99 6.44 2.54
CA PRO A 188 -5.46 6.72 1.17
C PRO A 188 -6.82 7.42 1.10
N THR A 189 -7.56 7.52 2.20
CA THR A 189 -8.89 8.14 2.27
C THR A 189 -8.94 9.43 3.06
N SER A 190 -7.87 9.78 3.79
CA SER A 190 -7.90 10.91 4.74
C SER A 190 -8.03 12.30 4.10
N ALA A 191 -7.73 12.44 2.81
CA ALA A 191 -7.89 13.69 2.05
C ALA A 191 -9.18 13.72 1.22
N LEU A 192 -10.13 12.80 1.47
CA LEU A 192 -11.35 12.62 0.68
C LEU A 192 -12.59 13.03 1.46
N ASP A 193 -13.57 13.53 0.73
CA ASP A 193 -14.92 13.70 1.27
C ASP A 193 -15.56 12.34 1.55
N PRO A 194 -16.44 12.22 2.58
CA PRO A 194 -17.04 10.94 2.97
C PRO A 194 -17.73 10.17 1.84
N GLU A 195 -18.33 10.87 0.89
CA GLU A 195 -19.00 10.27 -0.26
C GLU A 195 -18.04 9.53 -1.21
N MET A 196 -16.78 9.96 -1.25
CA MET A 196 -15.74 9.40 -2.14
C MET A 196 -14.96 8.26 -1.50
N ILE A 197 -14.96 8.15 -0.18
CA ILE A 197 -14.21 7.14 0.59
C ILE A 197 -14.60 5.72 0.14
N LYS A 198 -15.90 5.48 0.00
CA LYS A 198 -16.41 4.15 -0.35
C LYS A 198 -15.85 3.62 -1.67
N GLU A 199 -15.79 4.46 -2.70
CA GLU A 199 -15.31 4.04 -4.02
C GLU A 199 -13.83 3.63 -4.00
N VAL A 200 -13.00 4.32 -3.19
CA VAL A 200 -11.59 4.00 -3.01
C VAL A 200 -11.44 2.71 -2.19
N LEU A 201 -12.20 2.55 -1.11
CA LEU A 201 -12.18 1.34 -0.29
C LEU A 201 -12.65 0.12 -1.08
N ASP A 202 -13.66 0.24 -1.94
CA ASP A 202 -14.13 -0.86 -2.80
C ASP A 202 -13.03 -1.36 -3.74
N VAL A 203 -12.23 -0.46 -4.31
CA VAL A 203 -11.05 -0.83 -5.10
C VAL A 203 -10.03 -1.59 -4.23
N MET A 204 -9.73 -1.10 -3.03
CA MET A 204 -8.78 -1.75 -2.12
C MET A 204 -9.27 -3.13 -1.65
N VAL A 205 -10.59 -3.28 -1.44
CA VAL A 205 -11.21 -4.59 -1.14
C VAL A 205 -10.99 -5.56 -2.29
N GLY A 206 -11.21 -5.13 -3.54
CA GLY A 206 -10.95 -5.97 -4.72
C GLY A 206 -9.50 -6.45 -4.79
N LEU A 207 -8.52 -5.57 -4.53
CA LEU A 207 -7.11 -5.95 -4.47
C LEU A 207 -6.81 -6.97 -3.36
N ALA A 208 -7.47 -6.82 -2.21
CA ALA A 208 -7.34 -7.74 -1.09
C ALA A 208 -7.90 -9.13 -1.42
N GLU A 209 -9.05 -9.19 -2.10
CA GLU A 209 -9.70 -10.43 -2.54
C GLU A 209 -8.86 -11.20 -3.57
N GLU A 210 -8.05 -10.49 -4.36
CA GLU A 210 -7.11 -11.08 -5.32
C GLU A 210 -5.79 -11.55 -4.68
N GLY A 211 -5.66 -11.43 -3.36
CA GLY A 211 -4.48 -11.90 -2.64
C GLY A 211 -3.26 -10.97 -2.71
N MET A 212 -3.45 -9.68 -3.02
CA MET A 212 -2.36 -8.69 -2.98
C MET A 212 -1.78 -8.59 -1.57
N THR A 213 -0.46 -8.66 -1.45
CA THR A 213 0.24 -8.33 -0.19
C THR A 213 0.11 -6.85 0.08
N MET A 214 -0.48 -6.46 1.21
CA MET A 214 -0.83 -5.06 1.49
C MET A 214 -0.44 -4.66 2.92
N LEU A 215 0.17 -3.48 3.06
CA LEU A 215 0.27 -2.77 4.34
C LEU A 215 -0.48 -1.45 4.20
N CYS A 216 -1.50 -1.26 5.02
CA CYS A 216 -2.40 -0.13 4.91
C CYS A 216 -2.45 0.65 6.23
N VAL A 217 -1.97 1.88 6.24
CA VAL A 217 -2.22 2.84 7.32
C VAL A 217 -3.56 3.48 7.06
N THR A 218 -4.51 3.29 7.98
CA THR A 218 -5.86 3.84 7.82
C THR A 218 -6.59 4.04 9.15
N HIS A 219 -7.57 4.92 9.16
CA HIS A 219 -8.53 5.10 10.24
C HIS A 219 -9.90 4.42 9.93
N GLU A 220 -10.02 3.76 8.78
CA GLU A 220 -11.25 3.09 8.34
C GLU A 220 -11.37 1.69 8.99
N MET A 221 -11.90 1.63 10.22
CA MET A 221 -11.96 0.38 10.99
C MET A 221 -12.92 -0.66 10.37
N GLY A 222 -13.96 -0.20 9.67
CA GLY A 222 -14.84 -1.09 8.90
C GLY A 222 -14.09 -1.82 7.78
N PHE A 223 -13.20 -1.13 7.07
CA PHE A 223 -12.31 -1.73 6.08
C PHE A 223 -11.33 -2.70 6.74
N ALA A 224 -10.72 -2.30 7.87
CA ALA A 224 -9.79 -3.16 8.60
C ALA A 224 -10.45 -4.50 9.00
N ARG A 225 -11.66 -4.47 9.56
CA ARG A 225 -12.42 -5.68 9.92
C ARG A 225 -12.70 -6.59 8.72
N LYS A 226 -12.96 -6.00 7.54
CA LYS A 226 -13.34 -6.75 6.35
C LYS A 226 -12.17 -7.43 5.66
N VAL A 227 -11.01 -6.76 5.57
CA VAL A 227 -9.92 -7.20 4.69
C VAL A 227 -8.66 -7.67 5.40
N ALA A 228 -8.40 -7.18 6.61
CA ALA A 228 -7.15 -7.46 7.29
C ALA A 228 -7.06 -8.94 7.71
N ASN A 229 -5.86 -9.52 7.56
CA ASN A 229 -5.48 -10.76 8.23
C ASN A 229 -4.94 -10.46 9.62
N ARG A 230 -4.29 -9.29 9.77
CA ARG A 230 -3.73 -8.82 11.02
C ARG A 230 -3.88 -7.31 11.14
N VAL A 231 -4.22 -6.84 12.32
CA VAL A 231 -4.28 -5.42 12.67
C VAL A 231 -3.14 -5.13 13.64
N ILE A 232 -2.44 -4.03 13.40
CA ILE A 232 -1.31 -3.55 14.23
C ILE A 232 -1.70 -2.19 14.80
N PHE A 233 -1.59 -2.06 16.12
CA PHE A 233 -1.70 -0.78 16.82
C PHE A 233 -0.32 -0.23 17.13
N MET A 234 -0.06 0.98 16.67
CA MET A 234 1.17 1.72 16.96
C MET A 234 0.90 2.90 17.86
N ASP A 235 1.76 3.09 18.85
CA ASP A 235 1.77 4.28 19.71
C ASP A 235 3.20 4.63 20.10
N ALA A 236 3.52 5.92 20.19
CA ALA A 236 4.83 6.46 20.59
C ALA A 236 6.04 5.81 19.87
N GLY A 237 5.88 5.51 18.58
CA GLY A 237 6.93 4.94 17.74
C GLY A 237 7.16 3.42 17.90
N GLN A 238 6.25 2.70 18.56
CA GLN A 238 6.35 1.27 18.81
C GLN A 238 5.12 0.52 18.32
N ILE A 239 5.28 -0.76 17.98
CA ILE A 239 4.16 -1.69 17.83
C ILE A 239 3.76 -2.13 19.24
N VAL A 240 2.58 -1.70 19.67
CA VAL A 240 2.06 -1.95 21.03
C VAL A 240 1.26 -3.24 21.09
N GLU A 241 0.46 -3.49 20.06
CA GLU A 241 -0.37 -4.68 19.96
C GLU A 241 -0.58 -5.08 18.50
N GLN A 242 -0.64 -6.38 18.25
CA GLN A 242 -1.02 -6.93 16.96
C GLN A 242 -1.83 -8.20 17.14
N ASN A 243 -2.89 -8.36 16.37
CA ASN A 243 -3.76 -9.53 16.44
C ASN A 243 -4.58 -9.68 15.15
N GLU A 244 -5.26 -10.81 14.99
CA GLU A 244 -6.33 -10.96 14.02
C GLU A 244 -7.45 -9.94 14.27
N PRO A 245 -8.22 -9.54 13.25
CA PRO A 245 -9.22 -8.47 13.41
C PRO A 245 -10.23 -8.73 14.52
N GLU A 246 -10.84 -9.93 14.57
CA GLU A 246 -11.89 -10.21 15.53
C GLU A 246 -11.42 -10.03 16.99
N PRO A 247 -10.37 -10.73 17.49
CA PRO A 247 -9.88 -10.50 18.85
C PRO A 247 -9.32 -9.09 19.06
N PHE A 248 -8.72 -8.46 18.05
CA PHE A 248 -8.22 -7.09 18.15
C PHE A 248 -9.33 -6.08 18.48
N PHE A 249 -10.47 -6.19 17.81
CA PHE A 249 -11.58 -5.23 17.98
C PHE A 249 -12.53 -5.60 19.14
N THR A 250 -12.66 -6.87 19.51
CA THR A 250 -13.61 -7.31 20.54
C THR A 250 -12.98 -7.50 21.92
N ASN A 251 -11.69 -7.87 21.94
CA ASN A 251 -10.96 -8.17 23.17
C ASN A 251 -9.50 -7.70 23.11
N PRO A 252 -9.25 -6.39 22.88
CA PRO A 252 -7.89 -5.86 22.89
C PRO A 252 -7.22 -6.08 24.24
N GLN A 253 -5.94 -6.43 24.23
CA GLN A 253 -5.21 -6.81 25.44
C GLN A 253 -4.54 -5.61 26.11
N HIS A 254 -4.01 -4.69 25.31
CA HIS A 254 -3.26 -3.54 25.84
C HIS A 254 -4.18 -2.36 26.18
N GLU A 255 -3.99 -1.71 27.33
CA GLU A 255 -4.82 -0.59 27.77
C GLU A 255 -4.85 0.60 26.80
N ARG A 256 -3.71 0.88 26.13
CA ARG A 256 -3.64 1.94 25.12
C ARG A 256 -4.47 1.60 23.88
N THR A 257 -4.52 0.33 23.48
CA THR A 257 -5.37 -0.16 22.39
C THR A 257 -6.85 -0.01 22.75
N LYS A 258 -7.24 -0.42 23.97
CA LYS A 258 -8.62 -0.25 24.47
C LYS A 258 -9.06 1.21 24.44
N LEU A 259 -8.21 2.09 24.96
CA LEU A 259 -8.49 3.54 24.97
C LEU A 259 -8.65 4.08 23.55
N PHE A 260 -7.75 3.74 22.64
CA PHE A 260 -7.82 4.18 21.25
C PHE A 260 -9.10 3.68 20.56
N LEU A 261 -9.42 2.39 20.69
CA LEU A 261 -10.62 1.81 20.08
C LEU A 261 -11.90 2.41 20.65
N SER A 262 -11.96 2.69 21.96
CA SER A 262 -13.11 3.35 22.57
C SER A 262 -13.38 4.75 21.99
N GLN A 263 -12.34 5.46 21.59
CA GLN A 263 -12.48 6.81 21.00
C GLN A 263 -12.99 6.78 19.55
N ILE A 264 -12.57 5.79 18.76
CA ILE A 264 -12.89 5.76 17.33
C ILE A 264 -14.13 4.92 16.97
N LEU A 265 -14.54 3.98 17.84
CA LEU A 265 -15.73 3.15 17.61
C LEU A 265 -17.02 3.78 18.16
N HIS A 266 -16.95 4.86 18.93
CA HIS A 266 -18.09 5.60 19.48
C HIS A 266 -18.39 6.90 18.69
N HIS A 267 -17.73 7.12 17.57
CA HIS A 267 -18.06 8.11 16.56
C HIS A 267 -18.60 7.42 15.31
#